data_19fce2bff7f5fc44c653c0a1a93e75f1
#
_entry.id   19fce2bff7f5fc44c653c0a1a93e75f1
#
_cell.length_a   1.000
_cell.length_b   1.000
_cell.length_c   1.000
_cell.angle_alpha   90.00
_cell.angle_beta   90.00
_cell.angle_gamma   90.00
#
_symmetry.space_group_name_H-M   'P 1'
#
loop_
_entity.id
_entity.type
_entity.pdbx_description
1 polymer ?
#
loop_
_entity_poly.entity_id
_entity_poly.type
_entity_poly.pdbx_seq_one_letter_code
_entity_poly.pdbx_strand_id
1 'polypeptide(L)'
;MGRALTVARLRVAPARRAEYLAVLAELELLGRARGRHLWVFQSGTDPNLFLEFSESGAVEHHRAVALAAGREAVLEARLRELGERESSPDELWHELPLPVPAT
;
A
#
# COMPACT_ATOMS: atom_id res chain seq x y z
N MET A 1 -4.93 -7.67 -19.34
CA MET A 1 -5.61 -7.33 -18.10
C MET A 1 -4.78 -6.39 -17.29
N GLY A 2 -5.39 -5.37 -16.75
CA GLY A 2 -4.67 -4.35 -16.03
C GLY A 2 -4.36 -4.73 -14.60
N ARG A 3 -3.42 -4.02 -14.00
CA ARG A 3 -3.09 -4.16 -12.58
C ARG A 3 -4.10 -3.40 -11.73
N ALA A 4 -4.24 -3.84 -10.48
CA ALA A 4 -5.05 -3.15 -9.49
C ALA A 4 -4.14 -2.50 -8.46
N LEU A 5 -4.46 -1.28 -8.08
CA LEU A 5 -3.66 -0.48 -7.16
C LEU A 5 -4.58 0.11 -6.09
N THR A 6 -4.25 -0.07 -4.83
CA THR A 6 -4.89 0.69 -3.76
C THR A 6 -3.95 1.77 -3.27
N VAL A 7 -4.52 2.90 -2.91
CA VAL A 7 -3.77 4.08 -2.47
C VAL A 7 -4.33 4.51 -1.12
N ALA A 8 -3.45 4.71 -0.15
CA ALA A 8 -3.82 5.20 1.17
C ALA A 8 -2.93 6.36 1.55
N ARG A 9 -3.55 7.37 2.15
CA ARG A 9 -2.86 8.58 2.60
C ARG A 9 -2.86 8.57 4.12
N LEU A 10 -1.67 8.63 4.73
CA LEU A 10 -1.52 8.49 6.17
C LEU A 10 -0.63 9.57 6.76
N ARG A 11 -0.98 9.96 7.96
CA ARG A 11 -0.12 10.83 8.76
C ARG A 11 0.53 10.02 9.86
N VAL A 12 1.86 10.07 9.94
CA VAL A 12 2.66 9.30 10.90
C VAL A 12 3.53 10.25 11.69
N ALA A 13 3.43 10.21 13.02
CA ALA A 13 4.24 11.06 13.88
C ALA A 13 5.73 10.72 13.75
N PRO A 14 6.64 11.70 13.89
CA PRO A 14 8.07 11.46 13.73
C PRO A 14 8.61 10.35 14.63
N ALA A 15 8.11 10.23 15.85
CA ALA A 15 8.55 9.21 16.80
C ALA A 15 8.17 7.80 16.37
N ARG A 16 7.19 7.65 15.46
CA ARG A 16 6.70 6.36 15.00
C ARG A 16 7.20 6.00 13.60
N ARG A 17 7.91 6.92 12.95
CA ARG A 17 8.34 6.77 11.57
C ARG A 17 9.19 5.52 11.35
N ALA A 18 10.17 5.27 12.20
CA ALA A 18 11.08 4.14 12.05
C ALA A 18 10.33 2.80 12.15
N GLU A 19 9.44 2.67 13.11
CA GLU A 19 8.63 1.46 13.25
C GLU A 19 7.67 1.30 12.08
N TYR A 20 7.04 2.39 11.65
CA TYR A 20 6.15 2.39 10.50
C TYR A 20 6.84 1.84 9.24
N LEU A 21 8.02 2.35 8.93
CA LEU A 21 8.79 1.89 7.78
C LEU A 21 9.23 0.42 7.91
N ALA A 22 9.60 0.00 9.13
CA ALA A 22 9.99 -1.38 9.38
C ALA A 22 8.82 -2.35 9.17
N VAL A 23 7.62 -1.98 9.62
CA VAL A 23 6.42 -2.79 9.42
C VAL A 23 6.09 -2.89 7.93
N LEU A 24 6.17 -1.78 7.20
CA LEU A 24 5.94 -1.80 5.74
C LEU A 24 6.96 -2.68 5.02
N ALA A 25 8.23 -2.63 5.43
CA ALA A 25 9.27 -3.44 4.82
C ALA A 25 8.99 -4.93 4.99
N GLU A 26 8.54 -5.33 6.17
CA GLU A 26 8.20 -6.74 6.42
C GLU A 26 6.96 -7.15 5.62
N LEU A 27 5.94 -6.29 5.56
CA LEU A 27 4.75 -6.55 4.75
C LEU A 27 5.08 -6.67 3.26
N GLU A 28 5.95 -5.81 2.75
CA GLU A 28 6.40 -5.87 1.37
C GLU A 28 7.08 -7.20 1.07
N LEU A 29 7.96 -7.63 1.96
CA LEU A 29 8.67 -8.89 1.79
C LEU A 29 7.72 -10.08 1.80
N LEU A 30 6.77 -10.13 2.75
CA LEU A 30 5.81 -11.22 2.86
C LEU A 30 4.83 -11.25 1.67
N GLY A 31 4.38 -10.07 1.25
CA GLY A 31 3.43 -9.96 0.16
C GLY A 31 4.02 -10.27 -1.20
N ARG A 32 5.32 -10.01 -1.38
CA ARG A 32 6.00 -10.23 -2.65
C ARG A 32 5.88 -11.68 -3.13
N ALA A 33 5.97 -12.63 -2.22
CA ALA A 33 5.85 -14.05 -2.55
C ALA A 33 4.47 -14.41 -3.11
N ARG A 34 3.47 -13.56 -2.89
CA ARG A 34 2.10 -13.74 -3.36
C ARG A 34 1.72 -12.77 -4.47
N GLY A 35 2.71 -12.09 -5.05
CA GLY A 35 2.47 -11.15 -6.14
C GLY A 35 1.95 -9.78 -5.71
N ARG A 36 2.02 -9.46 -4.43
CA ARG A 36 1.64 -8.15 -3.91
C ARG A 36 2.89 -7.30 -3.72
N HIS A 37 2.84 -6.06 -4.19
CA HIS A 37 3.93 -5.10 -4.04
C HIS A 37 3.45 -3.87 -3.30
N LEU A 38 4.29 -3.35 -2.41
CA LEU A 38 4.00 -2.16 -1.62
C LEU A 38 5.06 -1.11 -1.88
N TRP A 39 4.62 0.13 -2.01
CA TRP A 39 5.50 1.29 -2.07
C TRP A 39 5.01 2.34 -1.10
N VAL A 40 5.93 3.13 -0.55
CA VAL A 40 5.59 4.27 0.27
C VAL A 40 6.36 5.49 -0.23
N PHE A 41 5.66 6.62 -0.28
CA PHE A 41 6.24 7.90 -0.66
C PHE A 41 5.98 8.90 0.44
N GLN A 42 6.97 9.73 0.73
CA GLN A 42 6.86 10.80 1.70
C GLN A 42 6.54 12.10 0.94
N SER A 43 5.65 12.92 1.50
CA SER A 43 5.33 14.21 0.92
C SER A 43 6.58 15.08 0.81
N GLY A 44 6.72 15.82 -0.29
CA GLY A 44 7.82 16.75 -0.47
C GLY A 44 7.72 18.00 0.39
N THR A 45 6.54 18.27 0.98
CA THR A 45 6.31 19.48 1.79
C THR A 45 5.95 19.18 3.23
N ASP A 46 5.52 17.93 3.55
CA ASP A 46 5.13 17.54 4.89
C ASP A 46 5.80 16.21 5.23
N PRO A 47 6.83 16.21 6.09
CA PRO A 47 7.58 14.98 6.39
C PRO A 47 6.78 13.93 7.16
N ASN A 48 5.62 14.28 7.69
CA ASN A 48 4.76 13.35 8.43
C ASN A 48 3.65 12.75 7.57
N LEU A 49 3.55 13.17 6.32
CA LEU A 49 2.52 12.70 5.40
C LEU A 49 3.11 11.68 4.43
N PHE A 50 2.47 10.51 4.36
CA PHE A 50 2.91 9.39 3.54
C PHE A 50 1.80 8.91 2.63
N LEU A 51 2.19 8.40 1.47
CA LEU A 51 1.29 7.82 0.50
C LEU A 51 1.72 6.37 0.29
N GLU A 52 0.83 5.41 0.61
CA GLU A 52 1.08 3.99 0.44
C GLU A 52 0.38 3.49 -0.80
N PHE A 53 1.10 2.73 -1.61
CA PHE A 53 0.54 2.05 -2.77
C PHE A 53 0.67 0.55 -2.57
N SER A 54 -0.42 -0.18 -2.84
CA SER A 54 -0.42 -1.64 -2.84
C SER A 54 -0.91 -2.11 -4.20
N GLU A 55 -0.15 -2.98 -4.84
CA GLU A 55 -0.44 -3.46 -6.19
C GLU A 55 -0.52 -4.97 -6.22
N SER A 56 -1.45 -5.50 -7.04
CA SER A 56 -1.49 -6.91 -7.39
C SER A 56 -1.93 -7.04 -8.85
N GLY A 57 -1.85 -8.27 -9.40
CA GLY A 57 -2.07 -8.48 -10.83
C GLY A 57 -3.50 -8.31 -11.30
N ALA A 58 -4.49 -8.46 -10.41
CA ALA A 58 -5.90 -8.36 -10.75
C ALA A 58 -6.70 -8.00 -9.52
N VAL A 59 -7.92 -7.47 -9.72
CA VAL A 59 -8.79 -7.06 -8.61
C VAL A 59 -9.10 -8.22 -7.67
N GLU A 60 -9.46 -9.38 -8.21
CA GLU A 60 -9.77 -10.56 -7.41
C GLU A 60 -8.56 -11.02 -6.61
N HIS A 61 -7.40 -11.03 -7.24
CA HIS A 61 -6.15 -11.38 -6.58
C HIS A 61 -5.81 -10.36 -5.50
N HIS A 62 -6.00 -9.09 -5.77
CA HIS A 62 -5.77 -8.01 -4.82
C HIS A 62 -6.64 -8.20 -3.58
N ARG A 63 -7.93 -8.52 -3.76
CA ARG A 63 -8.84 -8.77 -2.64
C ARG A 63 -8.41 -9.99 -1.84
N ALA A 64 -8.01 -11.06 -2.50
CA ALA A 64 -7.53 -12.26 -1.81
C ALA A 64 -6.29 -11.98 -0.97
N VAL A 65 -5.38 -11.17 -1.50
CA VAL A 65 -4.19 -10.75 -0.77
C VAL A 65 -4.54 -9.87 0.41
N ALA A 66 -5.51 -8.96 0.23
CA ALA A 66 -5.94 -8.05 1.30
C ALA A 66 -6.62 -8.78 2.47
N LEU A 67 -7.11 -10.00 2.25
CA LEU A 67 -7.70 -10.84 3.30
C LEU A 67 -6.64 -11.72 3.99
N ALA A 68 -5.38 -11.30 3.94
CA ALA A 68 -4.27 -12.04 4.52
C ALA A 68 -4.49 -12.34 6.00
N ALA A 69 -3.98 -13.50 6.44
CA ALA A 69 -4.05 -13.96 7.81
C ALA A 69 -2.64 -14.11 8.38
N GLY A 70 -2.55 -14.51 9.66
CA GLY A 70 -1.27 -14.77 10.30
C GLY A 70 -0.45 -13.51 10.50
N ARG A 71 0.85 -13.59 10.17
CA ARG A 71 1.80 -12.49 10.41
C ARG A 71 1.40 -11.22 9.67
N GLU A 72 0.92 -11.34 8.44
CA GLU A 72 0.51 -10.16 7.69
C GLU A 72 -0.66 -9.43 8.35
N ALA A 73 -1.62 -10.17 8.89
CA ALA A 73 -2.76 -9.55 9.60
C ALA A 73 -2.30 -8.79 10.84
N VAL A 74 -1.32 -9.33 11.57
CA VAL A 74 -0.74 -8.66 12.74
C VAL A 74 -0.06 -7.35 12.33
N LEU A 75 0.71 -7.39 11.26
CA LEU A 75 1.41 -6.21 10.74
C LEU A 75 0.44 -5.15 10.23
N GLU A 76 -0.62 -5.56 9.53
CA GLU A 76 -1.65 -4.63 9.06
C GLU A 76 -2.35 -3.93 10.24
N ALA A 77 -2.64 -4.68 11.30
CA ALA A 77 -3.23 -4.11 12.50
C ALA A 77 -2.28 -3.08 13.13
N ARG A 78 -0.97 -3.39 13.17
CA ARG A 78 0.03 -2.48 13.70
C ARG A 78 0.15 -1.20 12.89
N LEU A 79 0.06 -1.29 11.56
CA LEU A 79 0.05 -0.10 10.71
C LEU A 79 -1.09 0.85 11.07
N ARG A 80 -2.27 0.31 11.33
CA ARG A 80 -3.43 1.13 11.71
C ARG A 80 -3.24 1.84 13.04
N GLU A 81 -2.40 1.28 13.92
CA GLU A 81 -2.07 1.94 15.19
C GLU A 81 -0.99 3.02 15.02
N LEU A 82 -0.09 2.85 14.07
CA LEU A 82 1.05 3.75 13.88
C LEU A 82 0.72 5.01 13.09
N GLY A 83 -0.29 4.96 12.24
CA GLY A 83 -0.63 6.09 11.38
C GLY A 83 -2.12 6.41 11.37
N GLU A 84 -2.45 7.66 11.10
CA GLU A 84 -3.83 8.10 10.92
C GLU A 84 -4.11 8.25 9.43
N ARG A 85 -5.14 7.57 8.96
CA ARG A 85 -5.57 7.70 7.57
C ARG A 85 -6.26 9.04 7.36
N GLU A 86 -5.83 9.76 6.33
CA GLU A 86 -6.46 11.01 5.92
C GLU A 86 -7.48 10.81 4.82
N SER A 87 -7.44 9.67 4.16
CA SER A 87 -8.45 9.30 3.18
C SER A 87 -9.12 8.02 3.64
N SER A 88 -10.42 7.95 3.42
CA SER A 88 -11.21 6.78 3.77
C SER A 88 -12.34 6.63 2.79
N PRO A 89 -12.63 5.44 2.30
CA PRO A 89 -11.85 4.21 2.35
C PRO A 89 -10.66 4.22 1.39
N ASP A 90 -9.87 3.15 1.38
CA ASP A 90 -8.80 3.00 0.40
C ASP A 90 -9.39 3.07 -1.00
N GLU A 91 -8.79 3.88 -1.85
CA GLU A 91 -9.21 3.99 -3.23
C GLU A 91 -8.61 2.85 -4.05
N LEU A 92 -9.45 2.21 -4.84
CA LEU A 92 -9.01 1.17 -5.75
C LEU A 92 -8.90 1.75 -7.16
N TRP A 93 -7.74 1.58 -7.75
CA TRP A 93 -7.43 2.10 -9.08
C TRP A 93 -7.12 0.95 -10.01
N HIS A 94 -7.59 1.06 -11.25
CA HIS A 94 -7.33 0.06 -12.28
C HIS A 94 -6.40 0.63 -13.32
N GLU A 95 -5.40 -0.15 -13.69
CA GLU A 95 -4.52 0.25 -14.78
C GLU A 95 -5.30 0.21 -16.10
N LEU A 96 -5.15 1.27 -16.88
CA LEU A 96 -5.71 1.29 -18.24
C LEU A 96 -4.57 1.09 -19.23
N PRO A 97 -4.73 0.16 -20.19
CA PRO A 97 -3.73 0.03 -21.24
C PRO A 97 -3.76 1.28 -22.11
N LEU A 98 -2.58 1.80 -22.39
CA LEU A 98 -2.45 2.96 -23.25
C LEU A 98 -2.36 2.51 -24.71
N PRO A 99 -3.04 3.20 -25.62
CA PRO A 99 -2.93 2.83 -27.03
C PRO A 99 -1.54 3.11 -27.58
N VAL A 100 -1.14 2.30 -28.55
CA VAL A 100 0.14 2.55 -29.24
C VAL A 100 0.01 3.86 -30.01
N PRO A 101 0.97 4.82 -29.85
CA PRO A 101 0.89 6.07 -30.58
C PRO A 101 0.86 5.84 -32.10
N ALA A 102 0.05 6.63 -32.79
CA ALA A 102 0.04 6.61 -34.24
C ALA A 102 1.34 7.22 -34.78
N THR A 103 1.94 6.61 -35.78
CA THR A 103 3.18 7.09 -36.39
C THR A 103 2.92 7.68 -37.77
#